data_8b001897249f03c1a6e5dfbc1b3e24ad
#
_entry.id   8b001897249f03c1a6e5dfbc1b3e24ad
#
_cell.length_a   1.000
_cell.length_b   1.000
_cell.length_c   1.000
_cell.angle_alpha   90.00
_cell.angle_beta   90.00
_cell.angle_gamma   90.00
#
_symmetry.space_group_name_H-M   'P 1'
#
loop_
_entity.id
_entity.type
_entity.pdbx_description
1 polymer ?
#
loop_
_entity_poly.entity_id
_entity_poly.type
_entity_poly.pdbx_seq_one_letter_code
_entity_poly.pdbx_strand_id
1 'polypeptide(L)'
;MADEPIINHYLRQMLELGGSDLHLSINFPAKARIHGSIQCLDDEVITPEKMEYLMREICFPEHRWTTFMNTHDLDFAHEIPGLARFRCNYFYNHHGMGCILRQIPSKILTLEDLHLPEVLKEICAYHSGLVLVTGPTGSGKSTTLAAMIDYINANMSKHIITIEDPIEFVHQNK
;
A
#
# COMPACT_ATOMS: atom_id res chain seq x y z
N MET A 1 11.43 24.35 6.05
CA MET A 1 11.17 22.95 5.65
C MET A 1 9.91 22.57 6.40
N ALA A 2 8.88 22.06 5.74
CA ALA A 2 7.73 21.52 6.49
C ALA A 2 8.25 20.34 7.31
N ASP A 3 7.89 20.26 8.58
CA ASP A 3 8.25 19.12 9.42
C ASP A 3 7.66 17.85 8.81
N GLU A 4 8.40 16.75 8.91
CA GLU A 4 7.90 15.44 8.43
C GLU A 4 6.68 15.03 9.25
N PRO A 5 5.60 14.51 8.63
CA PRO A 5 4.43 14.01 9.35
C PRO A 5 4.81 13.04 10.48
N ILE A 6 4.22 13.22 11.67
CA ILE A 6 4.52 12.36 12.83
C ILE A 6 4.15 10.89 12.55
N ILE A 7 3.10 10.64 11.78
CA ILE A 7 2.71 9.28 11.37
C ILE A 7 3.84 8.57 10.61
N ASN A 8 4.69 9.30 9.87
CA ASN A 8 5.83 8.72 9.16
C ASN A 8 6.88 8.14 10.13
N HIS A 9 7.00 8.70 11.35
CA HIS A 9 7.87 8.14 12.36
C HIS A 9 7.45 6.70 12.75
N TYR A 10 6.17 6.48 12.98
CA TYR A 10 5.63 5.13 13.24
C TYR A 10 5.83 4.18 12.05
N LEU A 11 5.66 4.68 10.82
CA LEU A 11 5.90 3.89 9.62
C LEU A 11 7.36 3.48 9.45
N ARG A 12 8.30 4.38 9.73
CA ARG A 12 9.75 4.07 9.72
C ARG A 12 10.09 3.01 10.76
N GLN A 13 9.64 3.20 12.00
CA GLN A 13 9.86 2.25 13.09
C GLN A 13 9.28 0.88 12.75
N MET A 14 8.08 0.82 12.20
CA MET A 14 7.48 -0.43 11.72
C MET A 14 8.36 -1.11 10.68
N LEU A 15 8.86 -0.38 9.67
CA LEU A 15 9.72 -0.93 8.61
C LEU A 15 11.05 -1.43 9.15
N GLU A 16 11.69 -0.69 10.07
CA GLU A 16 12.94 -1.09 10.73
C GLU A 16 12.80 -2.40 11.50
N LEU A 17 11.62 -2.66 12.06
CA LEU A 17 11.29 -3.91 12.75
C LEU A 17 10.82 -5.04 11.81
N GLY A 18 10.84 -4.81 10.49
CA GLY A 18 10.36 -5.79 9.51
C GLY A 18 8.85 -5.98 9.51
N GLY A 19 8.11 -4.94 9.90
CA GLY A 19 6.65 -4.95 9.95
C GLY A 19 6.00 -4.71 8.59
N SER A 20 4.78 -5.18 8.44
CA SER A 20 3.97 -5.07 7.21
C SER A 20 2.80 -4.10 7.30
N ASP A 21 2.20 -3.95 8.47
CA ASP A 21 1.01 -3.15 8.69
C ASP A 21 1.16 -2.32 9.98
N LEU A 22 0.91 -1.00 9.89
CA LEU A 22 0.74 -0.12 11.05
C LEU A 22 -0.75 -0.05 11.38
N HIS A 23 -1.08 -0.21 12.66
CA HIS A 23 -2.45 -0.14 13.19
C HIS A 23 -2.53 0.97 14.23
N LEU A 24 -3.32 2.00 13.94
CA LEU A 24 -3.60 3.08 14.88
C LEU A 24 -5.09 3.10 15.23
N SER A 25 -5.43 3.25 16.48
CA SER A 25 -6.80 3.33 16.98
C SER A 25 -6.86 4.12 18.27
N ILE A 26 -7.95 4.89 18.45
CA ILE A 26 -8.20 5.65 19.68
C ILE A 26 -8.23 4.70 20.87
N ASN A 27 -7.69 5.16 22.01
CA ASN A 27 -7.56 4.46 23.29
C ASN A 27 -6.57 3.28 23.29
N PHE A 28 -5.76 3.12 22.26
CA PHE A 28 -4.70 2.11 22.21
C PHE A 28 -3.37 2.75 21.84
N PRO A 29 -2.24 2.13 22.23
CA PRO A 29 -0.92 2.51 21.70
C PRO A 29 -0.82 2.16 20.21
N ALA A 30 0.12 2.78 19.51
CA ALA A 30 0.46 2.42 18.13
C ALA A 30 0.94 0.97 18.08
N LYS A 31 0.43 0.21 17.10
CA LYS A 31 0.77 -1.21 16.93
C LYS A 31 1.21 -1.48 15.50
N ALA A 32 2.11 -2.45 15.34
CA ALA A 32 2.49 -2.94 14.04
C ALA A 32 2.39 -4.47 13.96
N ARG A 33 2.11 -4.97 12.75
CA ARG A 33 2.24 -6.39 12.46
C ARG A 33 3.68 -6.68 12.08
N ILE A 34 4.41 -7.37 12.96
CA ILE A 34 5.82 -7.73 12.81
C ILE A 34 5.89 -9.25 12.73
N HIS A 35 6.42 -9.78 11.63
CA HIS A 35 6.50 -11.23 11.38
C HIS A 35 5.19 -11.99 11.67
N GLY A 36 4.06 -11.40 11.27
CA GLY A 36 2.72 -11.98 11.45
C GLY A 36 2.06 -11.71 12.81
N SER A 37 2.79 -11.23 13.82
CA SER A 37 2.27 -10.92 15.15
C SER A 37 2.04 -9.42 15.34
N ILE A 38 0.99 -9.04 16.06
CA ILE A 38 0.73 -7.64 16.42
C ILE A 38 1.52 -7.29 17.68
N GLN A 39 2.35 -6.24 17.61
CA GLN A 39 3.18 -5.73 18.70
C GLN A 39 2.95 -4.23 18.87
N CYS A 40 3.07 -3.71 20.11
CA CYS A 40 3.07 -2.27 20.36
C CYS A 40 4.41 -1.68 19.92
N LEU A 41 4.34 -0.50 19.29
CA LEU A 41 5.53 0.28 18.92
C LEU A 41 6.01 1.18 20.05
N ASP A 42 5.08 1.64 20.87
CA ASP A 42 5.30 2.43 22.09
C ASP A 42 4.24 2.09 23.15
N ASP A 43 4.27 2.80 24.28
CA ASP A 43 3.30 2.66 25.37
C ASP A 43 2.32 3.85 25.42
N GLU A 44 2.45 4.83 24.50
CA GLU A 44 1.62 6.03 24.50
C GLU A 44 0.25 5.75 23.91
N VAL A 45 -0.79 5.92 24.73
CA VAL A 45 -2.18 5.77 24.27
C VAL A 45 -2.60 6.93 23.39
N ILE A 46 -3.10 6.61 22.20
CA ILE A 46 -3.56 7.60 21.23
C ILE A 46 -4.90 8.19 21.65
N THR A 47 -4.92 9.50 21.93
CA THR A 47 -6.17 10.24 22.23
C THR A 47 -6.95 10.53 20.93
N PRO A 48 -8.26 10.87 21.03
CA PRO A 48 -9.04 11.27 19.85
C PRO A 48 -8.40 12.41 19.06
N GLU A 49 -7.88 13.44 19.73
CA GLU A 49 -7.24 14.61 19.12
C GLU A 49 -5.94 14.22 18.42
N LYS A 50 -5.12 13.39 19.06
CA LYS A 50 -3.87 12.86 18.45
C LYS A 50 -4.19 12.02 17.23
N MET A 51 -5.24 11.19 17.28
CA MET A 51 -5.64 10.36 16.15
C MET A 51 -6.08 11.19 14.95
N GLU A 52 -6.95 12.19 15.15
CA GLU A 52 -7.37 13.11 14.10
C GLU A 52 -6.15 13.83 13.49
N TYR A 53 -5.24 14.33 14.32
CA TYR A 53 -4.03 14.99 13.87
C TYR A 53 -3.18 14.08 12.98
N LEU A 54 -2.85 12.87 13.44
CA LEU A 54 -2.04 11.89 12.70
C LEU A 54 -2.67 11.52 11.35
N MET A 55 -3.99 11.32 11.33
CA MET A 55 -4.69 10.97 10.10
C MET A 55 -4.72 12.14 9.10
N ARG A 56 -4.92 13.38 9.59
CA ARG A 56 -4.96 14.57 8.71
C ARG A 56 -3.62 14.90 8.09
N GLU A 57 -2.50 14.62 8.77
CA GLU A 57 -1.15 14.94 8.25
C GLU A 57 -0.88 14.35 6.87
N ILE A 58 -1.46 13.20 6.53
CA ILE A 58 -1.22 12.49 5.26
C ILE A 58 -2.46 12.38 4.37
N CYS A 59 -3.62 12.89 4.83
CA CYS A 59 -4.89 12.81 4.09
C CYS A 59 -5.04 13.97 3.10
N PHE A 60 -4.20 14.03 2.08
CA PHE A 60 -4.27 15.05 1.04
C PHE A 60 -4.76 14.47 -0.29
N PRO A 61 -5.47 15.29 -1.11
CA PRO A 61 -5.97 16.66 -0.85
C PRO A 61 -7.18 16.68 0.11
N GLU A 62 -7.52 17.87 0.64
CA GLU A 62 -8.50 18.09 1.70
C GLU A 62 -9.89 17.45 1.44
N HIS A 63 -10.30 17.31 0.19
CA HIS A 63 -11.57 16.64 -0.12
C HIS A 63 -11.60 15.17 0.36
N ARG A 64 -10.44 14.50 0.48
CA ARG A 64 -10.36 13.12 1.02
C ARG A 64 -10.77 13.10 2.49
N TRP A 65 -10.33 14.08 3.28
CA TRP A 65 -10.74 14.20 4.67
C TRP A 65 -12.24 14.43 4.79
N THR A 66 -12.79 15.33 3.96
CA THR A 66 -14.24 15.58 3.91
C THR A 66 -15.01 14.32 3.53
N THR A 67 -14.51 13.53 2.57
CA THR A 67 -15.09 12.24 2.20
C THR A 67 -15.10 11.29 3.39
N PHE A 68 -13.95 11.11 4.05
CA PHE A 68 -13.84 10.24 5.22
C PHE A 68 -14.82 10.63 6.35
N MET A 69 -14.93 11.91 6.65
CA MET A 69 -15.85 12.40 7.68
C MET A 69 -17.33 12.13 7.35
N ASN A 70 -17.67 12.04 6.07
CA ASN A 70 -19.05 11.77 5.61
C ASN A 70 -19.35 10.27 5.47
N THR A 71 -18.35 9.49 5.00
CA THR A 71 -18.57 8.07 4.67
C THR A 71 -18.08 7.11 5.76
N HIS A 72 -17.20 7.58 6.65
CA HIS A 72 -16.53 6.80 7.69
C HIS A 72 -15.62 5.68 7.13
N ASP A 73 -15.29 5.76 5.85
CA ASP A 73 -14.39 4.85 5.15
C ASP A 73 -13.62 5.60 4.07
N LEU A 74 -12.31 5.34 3.97
CA LEU A 74 -11.46 5.93 2.95
C LEU A 74 -10.25 5.05 2.66
N ASP A 75 -10.04 4.72 1.39
CA ASP A 75 -8.85 4.03 0.90
C ASP A 75 -8.02 4.98 0.03
N PHE A 76 -6.71 5.07 0.28
CA PHE A 76 -5.80 5.86 -0.53
C PHE A 76 -4.35 5.38 -0.38
N ALA A 77 -3.44 5.93 -1.18
CA ALA A 77 -2.02 5.63 -1.07
C ALA A 77 -1.26 6.83 -0.45
N HIS A 78 -0.34 6.52 0.47
CA HIS A 78 0.64 7.45 1.01
C HIS A 78 2.04 6.98 0.64
N GLU A 79 2.95 7.93 0.36
CA GLU A 79 4.32 7.63 0.00
C GLU A 79 5.28 8.44 0.89
N ILE A 80 6.27 7.75 1.45
CA ILE A 80 7.46 8.39 2.02
C ILE A 80 8.54 8.33 0.94
N PRO A 81 8.90 9.47 0.30
CA PRO A 81 9.85 9.49 -0.81
C PRO A 81 11.17 8.80 -0.46
N GLY A 82 11.62 7.91 -1.35
CA GLY A 82 12.86 7.17 -1.19
C GLY A 82 12.83 6.04 -0.14
N LEU A 83 11.68 5.78 0.50
CA LEU A 83 11.55 4.74 1.52
C LEU A 83 10.51 3.68 1.14
N ALA A 84 9.23 4.02 1.15
CA ALA A 84 8.16 3.07 0.89
C ALA A 84 6.84 3.75 0.54
N ARG A 85 5.94 2.99 -0.08
CA ARG A 85 4.53 3.36 -0.27
C ARG A 85 3.65 2.50 0.64
N PHE A 86 2.50 3.08 1.00
CA PHE A 86 1.54 2.45 1.89
C PHE A 86 0.13 2.59 1.33
N ARG A 87 -0.64 1.52 1.40
CA ARG A 87 -2.10 1.57 1.27
C ARG A 87 -2.66 1.96 2.62
N CYS A 88 -3.38 3.06 2.67
CA CYS A 88 -4.00 3.60 3.86
C CYS A 88 -5.50 3.32 3.81
N ASN A 89 -6.01 2.62 4.79
CA ASN A 89 -7.44 2.45 5.01
C ASN A 89 -7.83 3.14 6.32
N TYR A 90 -8.71 4.14 6.23
CA TYR A 90 -9.29 4.87 7.34
C TYR A 90 -10.71 4.37 7.60
N PHE A 91 -11.07 4.20 8.85
CA PHE A 91 -12.35 3.66 9.25
C PHE A 91 -12.82 4.22 10.59
N TYR A 92 -14.12 4.08 10.87
CA TYR A 92 -14.69 4.25 12.20
C TYR A 92 -15.02 2.88 12.81
N ASN A 93 -14.70 2.72 14.07
CA ASN A 93 -15.08 1.55 14.87
C ASN A 93 -15.78 2.00 16.16
N HIS A 94 -16.05 1.06 17.08
CA HIS A 94 -16.69 1.34 18.38
C HIS A 94 -15.94 2.38 19.24
N HIS A 95 -14.63 2.48 19.08
CA HIS A 95 -13.79 3.43 19.85
C HIS A 95 -13.64 4.79 19.15
N GLY A 96 -14.10 4.93 17.93
CA GLY A 96 -13.94 6.11 17.09
C GLY A 96 -13.08 5.86 15.85
N MET A 97 -12.32 6.87 15.44
CA MET A 97 -11.44 6.78 14.26
C MET A 97 -10.32 5.78 14.45
N GLY A 98 -9.98 5.09 13.36
CA GLY A 98 -8.83 4.23 13.27
C GLY A 98 -8.26 4.20 11.86
N CYS A 99 -7.01 3.77 11.72
CA CYS A 99 -6.42 3.52 10.41
C CYS A 99 -5.49 2.33 10.41
N ILE A 100 -5.38 1.71 9.23
CA ILE A 100 -4.38 0.68 8.94
C ILE A 100 -3.60 1.14 7.73
N LEU A 101 -2.25 1.17 7.87
CA LEU A 101 -1.35 1.50 6.78
C LEU A 101 -0.51 0.27 6.46
N ARG A 102 -0.77 -0.33 5.29
CA ARG A 102 -0.07 -1.53 4.81
C ARG A 102 1.05 -1.14 3.87
N GLN A 103 2.25 -1.65 4.11
CA GLN A 103 3.36 -1.47 3.18
C GLN A 103 3.03 -2.09 1.81
N ILE A 104 3.25 -1.31 0.75
CA ILE A 104 3.22 -1.78 -0.63
C ILE A 104 4.66 -2.14 -1.02
N PRO A 105 4.94 -3.37 -1.47
CA PRO A 105 6.26 -3.75 -1.92
C PRO A 105 6.76 -2.81 -3.04
N SER A 106 7.93 -2.22 -2.86
CA SER A 106 8.52 -1.31 -3.86
C SER A 106 9.22 -2.05 -4.98
N LYS A 107 9.67 -3.29 -4.73
CA LYS A 107 10.36 -4.12 -5.71
C LYS A 107 9.36 -4.97 -6.49
N ILE A 108 9.29 -4.74 -7.79
CA ILE A 108 8.58 -5.62 -8.71
C ILE A 108 9.48 -6.85 -8.95
N LEU A 109 8.96 -8.03 -8.61
CA LEU A 109 9.64 -9.29 -8.88
C LEU A 109 9.44 -9.67 -10.35
N THR A 110 10.46 -10.26 -10.97
CA THR A 110 10.37 -10.76 -12.34
C THR A 110 9.56 -12.06 -12.42
N LEU A 111 9.18 -12.48 -13.64
CA LEU A 111 8.54 -13.77 -13.86
C LEU A 111 9.43 -14.92 -13.38
N GLU A 112 10.76 -14.79 -13.54
CA GLU A 112 11.77 -15.72 -13.08
C GLU A 112 11.87 -15.78 -11.54
N ASP A 113 11.92 -14.62 -10.88
CA ASP A 113 11.95 -14.53 -9.40
C ASP A 113 10.74 -15.22 -8.76
N LEU A 114 9.60 -15.15 -9.45
CA LEU A 114 8.34 -15.76 -9.03
C LEU A 114 8.21 -17.23 -9.45
N HIS A 115 9.20 -17.78 -10.16
CA HIS A 115 9.17 -19.14 -10.72
C HIS A 115 7.90 -19.42 -11.54
N LEU A 116 7.44 -18.41 -12.29
CA LEU A 116 6.23 -18.54 -13.10
C LEU A 116 6.52 -19.25 -14.44
N PRO A 117 5.53 -19.96 -15.00
CA PRO A 117 5.69 -20.69 -16.26
C PRO A 117 6.07 -19.79 -17.44
N GLU A 118 6.95 -20.26 -18.33
CA GLU A 118 7.41 -19.56 -19.55
C GLU A 118 6.26 -19.13 -20.47
N VAL A 119 5.14 -19.83 -20.46
CA VAL A 119 3.95 -19.48 -21.25
C VAL A 119 3.45 -18.05 -20.97
N LEU A 120 3.73 -17.47 -19.80
CA LEU A 120 3.37 -16.09 -19.50
C LEU A 120 4.13 -15.11 -20.36
N LYS A 121 5.38 -15.40 -20.73
CA LYS A 121 6.16 -14.58 -21.67
C LYS A 121 5.54 -14.62 -23.08
N GLU A 122 5.07 -15.79 -23.51
CA GLU A 122 4.36 -15.95 -24.80
C GLU A 122 3.06 -15.13 -24.79
N ILE A 123 2.28 -15.17 -23.70
CA ILE A 123 1.08 -14.38 -23.52
C ILE A 123 1.37 -12.88 -23.57
N CYS A 124 2.47 -12.43 -22.95
CA CYS A 124 2.91 -11.02 -23.00
C CYS A 124 3.21 -10.54 -24.42
N ALA A 125 3.58 -11.44 -25.34
CA ALA A 125 3.89 -11.12 -26.72
C ALA A 125 2.65 -10.97 -27.64
N TYR A 126 1.45 -11.27 -27.18
CA TYR A 126 0.24 -11.17 -27.98
C TYR A 126 -0.03 -9.73 -28.44
N HIS A 127 -0.45 -9.58 -29.69
CA HIS A 127 -0.76 -8.27 -30.28
C HIS A 127 -2.16 -7.77 -29.90
N SER A 128 -3.07 -8.66 -29.59
CA SER A 128 -4.46 -8.34 -29.25
C SER A 128 -5.11 -9.48 -28.46
N GLY A 129 -6.17 -9.16 -27.76
CA GLY A 129 -6.94 -10.12 -26.97
C GLY A 129 -7.18 -9.63 -25.55
N LEU A 130 -7.78 -10.50 -24.75
CA LEU A 130 -8.03 -10.30 -23.33
C LEU A 130 -7.36 -11.42 -22.54
N VAL A 131 -6.58 -11.06 -21.53
CA VAL A 131 -5.98 -12.00 -20.56
C VAL A 131 -6.62 -11.74 -19.20
N LEU A 132 -7.13 -12.77 -18.55
CA LEU A 132 -7.73 -12.69 -17.23
C LEU A 132 -6.86 -13.44 -16.21
N VAL A 133 -6.48 -12.74 -15.14
CA VAL A 133 -5.78 -13.34 -13.99
C VAL A 133 -6.76 -13.39 -12.82
N THR A 134 -7.18 -14.59 -12.45
CA THR A 134 -8.21 -14.83 -11.45
C THR A 134 -7.71 -15.68 -10.28
N GLY A 135 -8.39 -15.57 -9.14
CA GLY A 135 -8.05 -16.32 -7.93
C GLY A 135 -8.48 -15.59 -6.65
N PRO A 136 -8.41 -16.24 -5.49
CA PRO A 136 -8.76 -15.63 -4.20
C PRO A 136 -7.79 -14.52 -3.81
N THR A 137 -8.17 -13.73 -2.80
CA THR A 137 -7.28 -12.71 -2.21
C THR A 137 -6.00 -13.38 -1.68
N GLY A 138 -4.84 -12.74 -1.93
CA GLY A 138 -3.53 -13.25 -1.50
C GLY A 138 -2.95 -14.35 -2.40
N SER A 139 -3.60 -14.73 -3.53
CA SER A 139 -3.06 -15.75 -4.46
C SER A 139 -1.97 -15.24 -5.41
N GLY A 140 -1.55 -14.00 -5.28
CA GLY A 140 -0.48 -13.42 -6.12
C GLY A 140 -0.94 -12.81 -7.44
N LYS A 141 -2.24 -12.54 -7.64
CA LYS A 141 -2.77 -11.96 -8.90
C LYS A 141 -2.06 -10.65 -9.29
N SER A 142 -2.07 -9.66 -8.39
CA SER A 142 -1.44 -8.34 -8.62
C SER A 142 0.07 -8.48 -8.85
N THR A 143 0.71 -9.35 -8.08
CA THR A 143 2.16 -9.63 -8.22
C THR A 143 2.47 -10.25 -9.60
N THR A 144 1.65 -11.21 -10.05
CA THR A 144 1.80 -11.81 -11.38
C THR A 144 1.58 -10.80 -12.50
N LEU A 145 0.52 -9.97 -12.40
CA LEU A 145 0.25 -8.91 -13.37
C LEU A 145 1.39 -7.89 -13.41
N ALA A 146 1.90 -7.47 -12.24
CA ALA A 146 3.04 -6.54 -12.18
C ALA A 146 4.28 -7.13 -12.85
N ALA A 147 4.57 -8.41 -12.62
CA ALA A 147 5.69 -9.10 -13.27
C ALA A 147 5.54 -9.19 -14.80
N MET A 148 4.31 -9.47 -15.29
CA MET A 148 4.02 -9.49 -16.73
C MET A 148 4.16 -8.11 -17.35
N ILE A 149 3.65 -7.06 -16.70
CA ILE A 149 3.78 -5.66 -17.15
C ILE A 149 5.25 -5.24 -17.15
N ASP A 150 6.02 -5.59 -16.11
CA ASP A 150 7.45 -5.29 -16.06
C ASP A 150 8.22 -6.00 -17.19
N TYR A 151 7.87 -7.24 -17.50
CA TYR A 151 8.43 -7.98 -18.62
C TYR A 151 8.14 -7.29 -19.97
N ILE A 152 6.90 -6.86 -20.21
CA ILE A 152 6.51 -6.10 -21.41
C ILE A 152 7.31 -4.79 -21.49
N ASN A 153 7.38 -4.05 -20.38
CA ASN A 153 8.07 -2.77 -20.27
C ASN A 153 9.57 -2.89 -20.55
N ALA A 154 10.20 -3.99 -20.12
CA ALA A 154 11.62 -4.23 -20.29
C ALA A 154 12.00 -4.77 -21.70
N ASN A 155 11.09 -5.46 -22.39
CA ASN A 155 11.42 -6.21 -23.60
C ASN A 155 10.69 -5.73 -24.86
N MET A 156 9.72 -4.81 -24.74
CA MET A 156 8.87 -4.39 -25.85
C MET A 156 8.70 -2.88 -25.89
N SER A 157 8.82 -2.27 -27.06
CA SER A 157 8.52 -0.85 -27.27
C SER A 157 6.99 -0.64 -27.34
N LYS A 158 6.34 -0.56 -26.20
CA LYS A 158 4.87 -0.42 -26.07
C LYS A 158 4.52 0.76 -25.18
N HIS A 159 3.39 1.40 -25.44
CA HIS A 159 2.75 2.32 -24.51
C HIS A 159 1.85 1.52 -23.59
N ILE A 160 2.16 1.48 -22.30
CA ILE A 160 1.45 0.69 -21.29
C ILE A 160 0.62 1.65 -20.42
N ILE A 161 -0.65 1.35 -20.23
CA ILE A 161 -1.55 2.08 -19.33
C ILE A 161 -2.13 1.09 -18.34
N THR A 162 -2.01 1.37 -17.04
CA THR A 162 -2.68 0.63 -15.97
C THR A 162 -3.78 1.47 -15.33
N ILE A 163 -4.84 0.82 -14.86
CA ILE A 163 -5.91 1.43 -14.08
C ILE A 163 -6.06 0.60 -12.81
N GLU A 164 -5.73 1.21 -11.69
CA GLU A 164 -5.63 0.53 -10.40
C GLU A 164 -6.29 1.38 -9.29
N ASP A 165 -6.90 0.72 -8.30
CA ASP A 165 -7.55 1.40 -7.17
C ASP A 165 -7.32 0.62 -5.86
N PRO A 166 -6.34 1.09 -5.01
CA PRO A 166 -5.28 2.05 -5.33
C PRO A 166 -4.15 1.43 -6.18
N ILE A 167 -3.23 2.26 -6.68
CA ILE A 167 -2.02 1.78 -7.38
C ILE A 167 -1.16 0.97 -6.39
N GLU A 168 -0.94 -0.31 -6.72
CA GLU A 168 -0.16 -1.24 -5.88
C GLU A 168 1.32 -1.26 -6.29
N PHE A 169 1.63 -1.23 -7.59
CA PHE A 169 2.99 -1.24 -8.09
C PHE A 169 3.25 -0.04 -9.01
N VAL A 170 4.43 0.58 -8.89
CA VAL A 170 4.86 1.69 -9.74
C VAL A 170 5.95 1.23 -10.68
N HIS A 171 5.63 1.15 -11.97
CA HIS A 171 6.58 0.78 -13.01
C HIS A 171 7.40 2.01 -13.43
N GLN A 172 8.71 1.85 -13.48
CA GLN A 172 9.61 2.84 -14.06
C GLN A 172 9.68 2.63 -15.57
N ASN A 173 9.79 3.71 -16.34
CA ASN A 173 10.01 3.60 -17.79
C ASN A 173 11.35 2.91 -18.06
N LYS A 174 11.34 1.96 -18.97
CA LYS A 174 12.54 1.21 -19.39
C LYS A 174 12.78 1.31 -20.88
#